data_b8858307328b5a7e1ade2b9f19844cae
#
_entry.id   b8858307328b5a7e1ade2b9f19844cae
#
_cell.length_a   1.000
_cell.length_b   1.000
_cell.length_c   1.000
_cell.angle_alpha   90.00
_cell.angle_beta   90.00
_cell.angle_gamma   90.00
#
_symmetry.space_group_name_H-M   'P 1'
#
loop_
_entity.id
_entity.type
_entity.pdbx_description
1 polymer ?
#
loop_
_entity_poly.entity_id
_entity_poly.type
_entity_poly.pdbx_seq_one_letter_code
_entity_poly.pdbx_strand_id
1 'polypeptide(L)'
;EVAIAVMSGQFLQRGEPALVDKWHRTKMALASGVDIVIELPYIFSTAQASLFASGAVHLLEAMKCTHLAFGSEQGTITPFLNTYEVIENNRDEYNTIIKEHVQQGKSYPQALFIAYEQLTQLHKNTYIDLAQPNNILGFHYVEAMKAHDCQMQPATIQRIAAGYHDAIDQTSSIASATGIRQALFGGQNLEQVTQFLPKSSVEQLAIWQQAHGQFASWENFWPLLKYAILRHTPQQLKAYADVTEGLENSL
;
A
#
# COMPACT_ATOMS: atom_id res chain seq x y z
N GLU A 1 2.65 23.97 -11.95
CA GLU A 1 2.56 22.52 -11.69
C GLU A 1 1.60 22.29 -10.55
N VAL A 2 0.69 21.28 -10.67
CA VAL A 2 -0.30 20.96 -9.62
C VAL A 2 0.00 19.55 -9.11
N ALA A 3 0.17 19.41 -7.80
CA ALA A 3 0.41 18.15 -7.14
C ALA A 3 -0.90 17.59 -6.58
N ILE A 4 -1.34 16.43 -7.09
CA ILE A 4 -2.55 15.73 -6.63
C ILE A 4 -2.15 14.47 -5.89
N ALA A 5 -2.63 14.30 -4.66
CA ALA A 5 -2.46 13.07 -3.88
C ALA A 5 -3.76 12.27 -3.82
N VAL A 6 -3.71 11.01 -4.22
CA VAL A 6 -4.77 10.03 -3.95
C VAL A 6 -4.42 9.33 -2.65
N MET A 7 -5.30 9.42 -1.65
CA MET A 7 -5.03 8.92 -0.30
C MET A 7 -6.16 8.01 0.18
N SER A 8 -5.77 6.91 0.85
CA SER A 8 -6.73 6.07 1.58
C SER A 8 -7.53 6.90 2.57
N GLY A 9 -8.80 6.55 2.75
CA GLY A 9 -9.68 7.14 3.76
C GLY A 9 -9.33 6.71 5.18
N GLN A 10 -10.31 6.22 5.93
CA GLN A 10 -10.11 5.83 7.34
C GLN A 10 -9.31 4.54 7.51
N PHE A 11 -9.36 3.63 6.54
CA PHE A 11 -8.61 2.38 6.54
C PHE A 11 -7.58 2.37 5.42
N LEU A 12 -6.43 1.76 5.70
CA LEU A 12 -5.27 1.72 4.82
C LEU A 12 -5.28 0.43 3.98
N GLN A 13 -4.42 0.37 2.98
CA GLN A 13 -4.30 -0.74 2.03
C GLN A 13 -4.08 -2.10 2.71
N ARG A 14 -3.50 -2.12 3.92
CA ARG A 14 -3.32 -3.33 4.73
C ARG A 14 -4.51 -3.69 5.62
N GLY A 15 -5.65 -3.02 5.42
CA GLY A 15 -6.83 -3.21 6.21
C GLY A 15 -6.76 -2.60 7.62
N GLU A 16 -5.66 -1.93 8.00
CA GLU A 16 -5.53 -1.32 9.31
C GLU A 16 -6.11 0.11 9.36
N PRO A 17 -6.61 0.56 10.51
CA PRO A 17 -7.03 1.95 10.69
C PRO A 17 -5.86 2.92 10.53
N ALA A 18 -6.07 4.08 9.92
CA ALA A 18 -5.10 5.16 9.95
C ALA A 18 -4.96 5.70 11.38
N LEU A 19 -3.75 6.18 11.75
CA LEU A 19 -3.48 6.74 13.10
C LEU A 19 -4.45 7.84 13.52
N VAL A 20 -4.85 8.65 12.54
CA VAL A 20 -5.79 9.76 12.69
C VAL A 20 -6.74 9.75 11.49
N ASP A 21 -7.84 10.48 11.58
CA ASP A 21 -8.84 10.54 10.51
C ASP A 21 -8.29 11.11 9.21
N LYS A 22 -9.07 10.94 8.15
CA LYS A 22 -8.72 11.40 6.81
C LYS A 22 -8.56 12.93 6.73
N TRP A 23 -9.27 13.70 7.55
CA TRP A 23 -9.24 15.16 7.52
C TRP A 23 -7.93 15.71 8.08
N HIS A 24 -7.42 15.15 9.18
CA HIS A 24 -6.10 15.50 9.71
C HIS A 24 -5.02 15.11 8.73
N ARG A 25 -5.09 13.92 8.11
CA ARG A 25 -4.13 13.46 7.10
C ARG A 25 -4.16 14.35 5.85
N THR A 26 -5.33 14.78 5.41
CA THR A 26 -5.47 15.76 4.32
C THR A 26 -4.77 17.07 4.65
N LYS A 27 -4.96 17.61 5.86
CA LYS A 27 -4.25 18.83 6.30
C LYS A 27 -2.74 18.65 6.31
N MET A 28 -2.24 17.48 6.74
CA MET A 28 -0.81 17.15 6.68
C MET A 28 -0.29 17.20 5.24
N ALA A 29 -0.99 16.56 4.31
CA ALA A 29 -0.59 16.52 2.90
C ALA A 29 -0.60 17.90 2.25
N LEU A 30 -1.67 18.68 2.43
CA LEU A 30 -1.78 20.06 1.90
C LEU A 30 -0.68 20.96 2.47
N ALA A 31 -0.41 20.88 3.77
CA ALA A 31 0.66 21.66 4.41
C ALA A 31 2.08 21.21 3.98
N SER A 32 2.20 20.04 3.38
CA SER A 32 3.46 19.49 2.85
C SER A 32 3.67 19.78 1.35
N GLY A 33 2.78 20.58 0.73
CA GLY A 33 2.94 21.01 -0.66
C GLY A 33 2.08 20.29 -1.69
N VAL A 34 1.14 19.46 -1.25
CA VAL A 34 0.09 18.90 -2.11
C VAL A 34 -0.99 19.95 -2.31
N ASP A 35 -1.46 20.16 -3.55
CA ASP A 35 -2.50 21.14 -3.88
C ASP A 35 -3.91 20.56 -3.75
N ILE A 36 -4.09 19.30 -4.10
CA ILE A 36 -5.39 18.60 -4.08
C ILE A 36 -5.22 17.21 -3.44
N VAL A 37 -6.11 16.88 -2.54
CA VAL A 37 -6.20 15.52 -1.97
C VAL A 37 -7.53 14.89 -2.39
N ILE A 38 -7.47 13.69 -2.97
CA ILE A 38 -8.62 12.90 -3.38
C ILE A 38 -8.66 11.63 -2.53
N GLU A 39 -9.80 11.34 -1.93
CA GLU A 39 -9.98 10.09 -1.20
C GLU A 39 -10.11 8.91 -2.17
N LEU A 40 -9.25 7.91 -2.02
CA LEU A 40 -9.43 6.63 -2.70
C LEU A 40 -10.64 5.91 -2.07
N PRO A 41 -11.68 5.57 -2.84
CA PRO A 41 -12.86 4.89 -2.32
C PRO A 41 -12.48 3.62 -1.52
N TYR A 42 -13.24 3.36 -0.45
CA TYR A 42 -12.95 2.28 0.49
C TYR A 42 -12.71 0.92 -0.18
N ILE A 43 -13.52 0.58 -1.20
CA ILE A 43 -13.41 -0.68 -1.94
C ILE A 43 -12.04 -0.89 -2.61
N PHE A 44 -11.37 0.19 -2.98
CA PHE A 44 -9.99 0.14 -3.53
C PHE A 44 -8.96 0.33 -2.43
N SER A 45 -9.26 1.17 -1.45
CA SER A 45 -8.32 1.57 -0.40
C SER A 45 -7.86 0.41 0.49
N THR A 46 -8.70 -0.59 0.71
CA THR A 46 -8.42 -1.77 1.56
C THR A 46 -8.18 -3.04 0.75
N ALA A 47 -8.17 -2.94 -0.58
CA ALA A 47 -8.01 -4.08 -1.47
C ALA A 47 -6.54 -4.49 -1.66
N GLN A 48 -6.34 -5.63 -2.31
CA GLN A 48 -5.03 -6.07 -2.77
C GLN A 48 -4.39 -5.05 -3.71
N ALA A 49 -3.05 -5.12 -3.86
CA ALA A 49 -2.25 -4.09 -4.53
C ALA A 49 -2.72 -3.76 -5.96
N SER A 50 -3.18 -4.75 -6.73
CA SER A 50 -3.69 -4.54 -8.09
C SER A 50 -4.96 -3.69 -8.13
N LEU A 51 -5.93 -3.96 -7.27
CA LEU A 51 -7.18 -3.17 -7.19
C LEU A 51 -6.92 -1.79 -6.59
N PHE A 52 -6.06 -1.69 -5.57
CA PHE A 52 -5.64 -0.42 -5.01
C PHE A 52 -5.02 0.47 -6.09
N ALA A 53 -4.08 -0.06 -6.86
CA ALA A 53 -3.40 0.65 -7.94
C ALA A 53 -4.39 1.05 -9.05
N SER A 54 -5.27 0.14 -9.48
CA SER A 54 -6.29 0.42 -10.49
C SER A 54 -7.19 1.58 -10.07
N GLY A 55 -7.70 1.59 -8.83
CA GLY A 55 -8.52 2.68 -8.31
C GLY A 55 -7.81 4.03 -8.32
N ALA A 56 -6.53 4.06 -7.91
CA ALA A 56 -5.72 5.27 -7.92
C ALA A 56 -5.45 5.78 -9.35
N VAL A 57 -5.11 4.89 -10.28
CA VAL A 57 -4.86 5.22 -11.69
C VAL A 57 -6.11 5.83 -12.32
N HIS A 58 -7.29 5.22 -12.13
CA HIS A 58 -8.55 5.74 -12.67
C HIS A 58 -8.87 7.15 -12.17
N LEU A 59 -8.66 7.42 -10.87
CA LEU A 59 -8.91 8.75 -10.31
C LEU A 59 -7.97 9.79 -10.91
N LEU A 60 -6.68 9.49 -11.01
CA LEU A 60 -5.69 10.42 -11.58
C LEU A 60 -5.89 10.63 -13.09
N GLU A 61 -6.27 9.59 -13.82
CA GLU A 61 -6.63 9.71 -15.25
C GLU A 61 -7.87 10.58 -15.44
N ALA A 62 -8.91 10.39 -14.62
CA ALA A 62 -10.11 11.24 -14.64
C ALA A 62 -9.80 12.72 -14.34
N MET A 63 -8.78 12.97 -13.50
CA MET A 63 -8.28 14.32 -13.20
C MET A 63 -7.35 14.87 -14.28
N LYS A 64 -7.09 14.11 -15.35
CA LYS A 64 -6.21 14.51 -16.46
C LYS A 64 -4.77 14.79 -16.00
N CYS A 65 -4.29 14.02 -15.03
CA CYS A 65 -2.90 14.09 -14.63
C CYS A 65 -1.97 13.69 -15.76
N THR A 66 -0.83 14.33 -15.87
CA THR A 66 0.18 14.02 -16.90
C THR A 66 1.18 12.97 -16.43
N HIS A 67 1.37 12.84 -15.11
CA HIS A 67 2.32 11.92 -14.51
C HIS A 67 1.69 11.25 -13.29
N LEU A 68 2.04 9.98 -13.07
CA LEU A 68 1.81 9.27 -11.82
C LEU A 68 3.17 8.98 -11.18
N ALA A 69 3.42 9.53 -10.00
CA ALA A 69 4.65 9.35 -9.24
C ALA A 69 4.42 8.47 -8.01
N PHE A 70 5.32 7.51 -7.77
CA PHE A 70 5.30 6.65 -6.60
C PHE A 70 6.71 6.41 -6.04
N GLY A 71 6.80 6.04 -4.77
CA GLY A 71 8.07 5.66 -4.15
C GLY A 71 8.36 4.18 -4.33
N SER A 72 9.59 3.80 -4.67
CA SER A 72 10.00 2.41 -4.81
C SER A 72 11.42 2.15 -4.26
N GLU A 73 11.73 0.91 -3.99
CA GLU A 73 13.09 0.49 -3.66
C GLU A 73 14.01 0.54 -4.89
N GLN A 74 13.44 0.35 -6.09
CA GLN A 74 14.18 0.36 -7.36
C GLN A 74 14.66 1.76 -7.76
N GLY A 75 13.86 2.80 -7.56
CA GLY A 75 14.21 4.20 -7.81
C GLY A 75 14.28 4.63 -9.28
N THR A 76 14.15 3.73 -10.24
CA THR A 76 14.10 4.03 -11.68
C THR A 76 12.95 3.32 -12.36
N ILE A 77 12.35 3.92 -13.38
CA ILE A 77 11.11 3.41 -14.00
C ILE A 77 11.35 2.29 -15.01
N THR A 78 12.50 2.28 -15.69
CA THR A 78 12.78 1.32 -16.77
C THR A 78 12.63 -0.14 -16.33
N PRO A 79 13.13 -0.61 -15.16
CA PRO A 79 12.91 -1.97 -14.72
C PRO A 79 11.43 -2.35 -14.52
N PHE A 80 10.57 -1.39 -14.15
CA PHE A 80 9.12 -1.64 -14.04
C PHE A 80 8.49 -1.90 -15.40
N LEU A 81 8.85 -1.09 -16.41
CA LEU A 81 8.38 -1.28 -17.78
C LEU A 81 8.87 -2.61 -18.36
N ASN A 82 10.15 -2.94 -18.18
CA ASN A 82 10.72 -4.21 -18.61
C ASN A 82 10.02 -5.40 -17.94
N THR A 83 9.72 -5.29 -16.64
CA THR A 83 9.00 -6.33 -15.90
C THR A 83 7.58 -6.53 -16.46
N TYR A 84 6.88 -5.44 -16.73
CA TYR A 84 5.56 -5.52 -17.36
C TYR A 84 5.65 -6.21 -18.74
N GLU A 85 6.57 -5.80 -19.59
CA GLU A 85 6.75 -6.34 -20.92
C GLU A 85 7.11 -7.83 -20.93
N VAL A 86 8.00 -8.27 -20.04
CA VAL A 86 8.37 -9.69 -19.99
C VAL A 86 7.22 -10.57 -19.51
N ILE A 87 6.44 -10.11 -18.55
CA ILE A 87 5.25 -10.83 -18.07
C ILE A 87 4.18 -10.86 -19.17
N GLU A 88 3.89 -9.72 -19.80
CA GLU A 88 2.85 -9.63 -20.84
C GLU A 88 3.17 -10.45 -22.07
N ASN A 89 4.40 -10.40 -22.55
CA ASN A 89 4.84 -11.18 -23.71
C ASN A 89 4.88 -12.69 -23.46
N ASN A 90 4.90 -13.11 -22.19
CA ASN A 90 4.91 -14.52 -21.79
C ASN A 90 3.72 -14.87 -20.87
N ARG A 91 2.58 -14.18 -21.03
CA ARG A 91 1.42 -14.27 -20.15
C ARG A 91 0.90 -15.71 -19.96
N ASP A 92 0.84 -16.49 -21.03
CA ASP A 92 0.35 -17.86 -20.98
C ASP A 92 1.32 -18.78 -20.20
N GLU A 93 2.62 -18.64 -20.43
CA GLU A 93 3.66 -19.38 -19.70
C GLU A 93 3.64 -18.96 -18.22
N TYR A 94 3.59 -17.68 -17.93
CA TYR A 94 3.50 -17.14 -16.57
C TYR A 94 2.32 -17.72 -15.81
N ASN A 95 1.13 -17.70 -16.40
CA ASN A 95 -0.08 -18.25 -15.79
C ASN A 95 -0.02 -19.79 -15.62
N THR A 96 0.64 -20.48 -16.52
CA THR A 96 0.84 -21.93 -16.44
C THR A 96 1.72 -22.28 -15.24
N ILE A 97 2.84 -21.62 -15.07
CA ILE A 97 3.76 -21.82 -13.93
C ILE A 97 3.05 -21.51 -12.61
N ILE A 98 2.29 -20.42 -12.53
CA ILE A 98 1.51 -20.08 -11.32
C ILE A 98 0.54 -21.22 -10.97
N LYS A 99 -0.23 -21.69 -11.95
CA LYS A 99 -1.21 -22.74 -11.77
C LYS A 99 -0.58 -24.05 -11.28
N GLU A 100 0.55 -24.44 -11.84
CA GLU A 100 1.31 -25.63 -11.43
C GLU A 100 1.77 -25.52 -9.97
N HIS A 101 2.32 -24.40 -9.56
CA HIS A 101 2.81 -24.21 -8.20
C HIS A 101 1.67 -24.11 -7.16
N VAL A 102 0.55 -23.49 -7.51
CA VAL A 102 -0.65 -23.48 -6.65
C VAL A 102 -1.19 -24.92 -6.49
N GLN A 103 -1.22 -25.73 -7.54
CA GLN A 103 -1.61 -27.14 -7.46
C GLN A 103 -0.67 -27.98 -6.58
N GLN A 104 0.61 -27.59 -6.48
CA GLN A 104 1.60 -28.19 -5.59
C GLN A 104 1.49 -27.70 -4.13
N GLY A 105 0.48 -26.89 -3.80
CA GLY A 105 0.22 -26.39 -2.45
C GLY A 105 1.01 -25.14 -2.06
N LYS A 106 1.62 -24.45 -3.02
CA LYS A 106 2.19 -23.12 -2.75
C LYS A 106 1.08 -22.08 -2.62
N SER A 107 1.28 -21.08 -1.76
CA SER A 107 0.38 -19.92 -1.72
C SER A 107 0.46 -19.14 -3.05
N TYR A 108 -0.61 -18.47 -3.41
CA TYR A 108 -0.67 -17.69 -4.64
C TYR A 108 0.47 -16.65 -4.76
N PRO A 109 0.84 -15.87 -3.71
CA PRO A 109 1.99 -14.98 -3.77
C PRO A 109 3.33 -15.70 -4.02
N GLN A 110 3.53 -16.89 -3.42
CA GLN A 110 4.73 -17.68 -3.67
C GLN A 110 4.79 -18.19 -5.12
N ALA A 111 3.65 -18.64 -5.67
CA ALA A 111 3.57 -19.10 -7.05
C ALA A 111 3.84 -17.96 -8.05
N LEU A 112 3.32 -16.76 -7.80
CA LEU A 112 3.62 -15.56 -8.59
C LEU A 112 5.11 -15.25 -8.60
N PHE A 113 5.74 -15.26 -7.43
CA PHE A 113 7.17 -14.98 -7.30
C PHE A 113 8.02 -15.99 -8.05
N ILE A 114 7.72 -17.29 -7.93
CA ILE A 114 8.44 -18.37 -8.64
C ILE A 114 8.29 -18.21 -10.15
N ALA A 115 7.07 -17.97 -10.63
CA ALA A 115 6.83 -17.76 -12.06
C ALA A 115 7.61 -16.56 -12.60
N TYR A 116 7.66 -15.48 -11.83
CA TYR A 116 8.43 -14.30 -12.16
C TYR A 116 9.93 -14.58 -12.21
N GLU A 117 10.49 -15.26 -11.22
CA GLU A 117 11.91 -15.64 -11.20
C GLU A 117 12.30 -16.51 -12.39
N GLN A 118 11.44 -17.44 -12.78
CA GLN A 118 11.68 -18.31 -13.95
C GLN A 118 11.71 -17.50 -15.26
N LEU A 119 10.78 -16.56 -15.45
CA LEU A 119 10.75 -15.73 -16.65
C LEU A 119 11.93 -14.75 -16.74
N THR A 120 12.32 -14.17 -15.61
CA THR A 120 13.34 -13.11 -15.60
C THR A 120 14.76 -13.64 -15.50
N GLN A 121 14.93 -14.94 -15.19
CA GLN A 121 16.24 -15.56 -14.95
C GLN A 121 17.14 -14.71 -14.03
N LEU A 122 16.53 -13.99 -13.10
CA LEU A 122 17.19 -13.16 -12.07
C LEU A 122 18.14 -12.06 -12.60
N HIS A 123 17.88 -11.50 -13.78
CA HIS A 123 18.60 -10.31 -14.25
C HIS A 123 18.22 -9.06 -13.44
N LYS A 124 18.70 -8.97 -12.20
CA LYS A 124 18.31 -7.96 -11.19
C LYS A 124 18.42 -6.50 -11.63
N ASN A 125 19.30 -6.19 -12.58
CA ASN A 125 19.44 -4.81 -13.08
C ASN A 125 18.46 -4.48 -14.21
N THR A 126 17.83 -5.48 -14.81
CA THR A 126 16.89 -5.33 -15.93
C THR A 126 15.46 -5.29 -15.45
N TYR A 127 15.15 -6.00 -14.38
CA TYR A 127 13.82 -6.19 -13.82
C TYR A 127 13.76 -5.77 -12.35
N ILE A 128 12.58 -5.47 -11.85
CA ILE A 128 12.39 -5.11 -10.43
C ILE A 128 12.47 -6.36 -9.53
N ASP A 129 12.82 -6.13 -8.27
CA ASP A 129 12.68 -7.16 -7.23
C ASP A 129 11.25 -7.14 -6.67
N LEU A 130 10.44 -8.15 -7.03
CA LEU A 130 9.06 -8.32 -6.55
C LEU A 130 8.97 -8.87 -5.11
N ALA A 131 10.08 -9.13 -4.42
CA ALA A 131 10.06 -9.36 -2.98
C ALA A 131 9.91 -8.06 -2.18
N GLN A 132 10.11 -6.90 -2.81
CA GLN A 132 10.05 -5.59 -2.17
C GLN A 132 8.64 -4.99 -2.25
N PRO A 133 8.03 -4.61 -1.13
CA PRO A 133 6.60 -4.24 -1.10
C PRO A 133 6.26 -2.98 -1.91
N ASN A 134 7.15 -1.99 -1.99
CA ASN A 134 6.86 -0.80 -2.79
C ASN A 134 7.13 -1.03 -4.29
N ASN A 135 8.04 -1.95 -4.64
CA ASN A 135 8.21 -2.40 -6.02
C ASN A 135 6.95 -3.14 -6.50
N ILE A 136 6.35 -4.02 -5.68
CA ILE A 136 5.08 -4.70 -6.02
C ILE A 136 3.99 -3.66 -6.32
N LEU A 137 3.80 -2.70 -5.43
CA LEU A 137 2.76 -1.69 -5.63
C LEU A 137 3.05 -0.83 -6.86
N GLY A 138 4.31 -0.44 -7.06
CA GLY A 138 4.77 0.30 -8.24
C GLY A 138 4.51 -0.46 -9.55
N PHE A 139 4.75 -1.78 -9.55
CA PHE A 139 4.44 -2.65 -10.68
C PHE A 139 2.95 -2.62 -11.03
N HIS A 140 2.07 -2.73 -10.03
CA HIS A 140 0.64 -2.68 -10.26
C HIS A 140 0.14 -1.31 -10.74
N TYR A 141 0.81 -0.21 -10.41
CA TYR A 141 0.51 1.08 -11.03
C TYR A 141 0.83 1.07 -12.53
N VAL A 142 2.01 0.57 -12.90
CA VAL A 142 2.40 0.45 -14.32
C VAL A 142 1.46 -0.51 -15.07
N GLU A 143 1.14 -1.67 -14.48
CA GLU A 143 0.20 -2.63 -15.04
C GLU A 143 -1.19 -2.00 -15.27
N ALA A 144 -1.73 -1.29 -14.28
CA ALA A 144 -3.02 -0.61 -14.40
C ALA A 144 -3.00 0.50 -15.47
N MET A 145 -1.93 1.29 -15.54
CA MET A 145 -1.77 2.31 -16.57
C MET A 145 -1.77 1.71 -17.99
N LYS A 146 -1.09 0.58 -18.18
CA LYS A 146 -1.05 -0.13 -19.46
C LYS A 146 -2.38 -0.79 -19.81
N ALA A 147 -3.03 -1.43 -18.83
CA ALA A 147 -4.32 -2.09 -19.03
C ALA A 147 -5.45 -1.12 -19.42
N HIS A 148 -5.36 0.14 -18.99
CA HIS A 148 -6.35 1.18 -19.30
C HIS A 148 -5.93 2.14 -20.42
N ASP A 149 -4.84 1.84 -21.12
CA ASP A 149 -4.29 2.69 -22.18
C ASP A 149 -4.12 4.16 -21.74
N CYS A 150 -3.68 4.32 -20.49
CA CYS A 150 -3.58 5.59 -19.79
C CYS A 150 -2.52 6.49 -20.42
N GLN A 151 -2.81 7.77 -20.57
CA GLN A 151 -1.88 8.73 -21.17
C GLN A 151 -0.87 9.31 -20.18
N MET A 152 -1.02 9.06 -18.88
CA MET A 152 -0.05 9.48 -17.87
C MET A 152 1.30 8.78 -18.07
N GLN A 153 2.37 9.45 -17.68
CA GLN A 153 3.71 8.87 -17.65
C GLN A 153 4.03 8.39 -16.23
N PRO A 154 4.48 7.13 -16.05
CA PRO A 154 4.89 6.65 -14.74
C PRO A 154 6.26 7.23 -14.37
N ALA A 155 6.39 7.66 -13.13
CA ALA A 155 7.63 8.12 -12.54
C ALA A 155 7.82 7.49 -11.15
N THR A 156 9.06 7.25 -10.74
CA THR A 156 9.33 6.71 -9.41
C THR A 156 10.46 7.48 -8.73
N ILE A 157 10.36 7.56 -7.41
CA ILE A 157 11.35 8.18 -6.54
C ILE A 157 11.95 7.07 -5.67
N GLN A 158 13.28 7.00 -5.62
CA GLN A 158 13.94 6.03 -4.77
C GLN A 158 13.66 6.31 -3.30
N ARG A 159 13.20 5.30 -2.58
CA ARG A 159 13.06 5.35 -1.14
C ARG A 159 14.43 5.31 -0.48
N ILE A 160 14.71 6.30 0.34
CA ILE A 160 15.92 6.37 1.14
C ILE A 160 15.67 5.58 2.43
N ALA A 161 16.50 4.62 2.68
CA ALA A 161 16.47 3.57 3.67
C ALA A 161 15.90 3.88 5.06
N ALA A 162 14.75 3.35 5.39
CA ALA A 162 14.52 2.57 6.59
C ALA A 162 13.85 1.29 6.09
N GLY A 163 14.38 0.12 6.40
CA GLY A 163 13.77 -1.16 6.03
C GLY A 163 12.33 -1.18 6.53
N TYR A 164 11.47 -1.84 5.78
CA TYR A 164 10.01 -1.79 6.03
C TYR A 164 9.61 -2.23 7.45
N HIS A 165 10.40 -3.11 8.07
CA HIS A 165 10.20 -3.66 9.42
C HIS A 165 11.19 -3.18 10.46
N ASP A 166 12.06 -2.21 10.12
CA ASP A 166 13.07 -1.75 11.06
C ASP A 166 12.41 -0.97 12.20
N ALA A 167 12.83 -1.30 13.42
CA ALA A 167 12.61 -0.46 14.58
C ALA A 167 13.25 0.92 14.34
N ILE A 168 12.71 1.95 15.00
CA ILE A 168 13.29 3.30 14.88
C ILE A 168 14.75 3.28 15.35
N ASP A 169 15.65 3.54 14.42
CA ASP A 169 17.04 3.83 14.74
C ASP A 169 17.16 5.32 15.07
N GLN A 170 17.46 5.62 16.34
CA GLN A 170 17.61 6.99 16.84
C GLN A 170 18.80 7.74 16.21
N THR A 171 19.70 7.04 15.53
CA THR A 171 20.82 7.65 14.79
C THR A 171 20.45 8.01 13.35
N SER A 172 19.34 7.50 12.83
CA SER A 172 18.79 7.84 11.53
C SER A 172 17.93 9.10 11.60
N SER A 173 17.91 9.88 10.53
CA SER A 173 16.99 11.01 10.35
C SER A 173 15.66 10.58 9.70
N ILE A 174 15.52 9.31 9.30
CA ILE A 174 14.36 8.79 8.57
C ILE A 174 13.89 7.50 9.26
N ALA A 175 12.59 7.41 9.51
CA ALA A 175 11.93 6.21 9.99
C ALA A 175 10.80 5.77 9.06
N SER A 176 10.53 4.47 9.03
CA SER A 176 9.37 3.94 8.29
C SER A 176 8.06 4.32 9.00
N ALA A 177 6.97 4.46 8.25
CA ALA A 177 5.65 4.67 8.83
C ALA A 177 5.26 3.54 9.81
N THR A 178 5.65 2.30 9.51
CA THR A 178 5.45 1.15 10.39
C THR A 178 6.24 1.31 11.70
N GLY A 179 7.51 1.71 11.64
CA GLY A 179 8.34 1.96 12.82
C GLY A 179 7.77 3.06 13.71
N ILE A 180 7.32 4.17 13.12
CA ILE A 180 6.67 5.26 13.88
C ILE A 180 5.38 4.77 14.56
N ARG A 181 4.53 4.00 13.87
CA ARG A 181 3.32 3.43 14.45
C ARG A 181 3.64 2.48 15.61
N GLN A 182 4.60 1.58 15.44
CA GLN A 182 5.03 0.65 16.48
C GLN A 182 5.57 1.38 17.71
N ALA A 183 6.36 2.45 17.53
CA ALA A 183 6.85 3.27 18.62
C ALA A 183 5.72 3.93 19.41
N LEU A 184 4.76 4.56 18.73
CA LEU A 184 3.61 5.20 19.36
C LEU A 184 2.70 4.21 20.09
N PHE A 185 2.43 3.04 19.51
CA PHE A 185 1.64 1.99 20.18
C PHE A 185 2.43 1.24 21.26
N GLY A 186 3.76 1.21 21.15
CA GLY A 186 4.67 0.65 22.15
C GLY A 186 4.90 1.54 23.38
N GLY A 187 4.19 2.68 23.47
CA GLY A 187 4.21 3.58 24.63
C GLY A 187 5.21 4.73 24.52
N GLN A 188 5.88 4.92 23.39
CA GLN A 188 6.64 6.15 23.15
C GLN A 188 5.69 7.33 22.99
N ASN A 189 6.06 8.48 23.54
CA ASN A 189 5.29 9.71 23.36
C ASN A 189 5.56 10.34 21.97
N LEU A 190 4.67 11.25 21.55
CA LEU A 190 4.80 11.91 20.25
C LEU A 190 6.14 12.67 20.12
N GLU A 191 6.65 13.26 21.20
CA GLU A 191 7.90 14.04 21.19
C GLU A 191 9.11 13.19 20.75
N GLN A 192 9.13 11.90 21.09
CA GLN A 192 10.22 10.98 20.76
C GLN A 192 10.28 10.60 19.26
N VAL A 193 9.22 10.85 18.51
CA VAL A 193 9.14 10.56 17.08
C VAL A 193 9.09 11.82 16.19
N THR A 194 9.09 13.01 16.80
CA THR A 194 8.97 14.28 16.04
C THR A 194 10.08 14.49 15.02
N GLN A 195 11.29 14.05 15.31
CA GLN A 195 12.43 14.18 14.41
C GLN A 195 12.26 13.46 13.06
N PHE A 196 11.35 12.47 12.99
CA PHE A 196 11.06 11.68 11.79
C PHE A 196 9.85 12.19 11.01
N LEU A 197 9.22 13.25 11.47
CA LEU A 197 7.96 13.75 10.93
C LEU A 197 8.06 15.20 10.49
N PRO A 198 7.42 15.59 9.37
CA PRO A 198 7.22 17.01 9.06
C PRO A 198 6.49 17.73 10.21
N LYS A 199 6.84 19.00 10.42
CA LYS A 199 6.22 19.80 11.47
C LYS A 199 4.69 19.81 11.40
N SER A 200 4.13 19.96 10.20
CA SER A 200 2.68 19.92 9.96
C SER A 200 2.05 18.60 10.41
N SER A 201 2.75 17.48 10.23
CA SER A 201 2.28 16.17 10.68
C SER A 201 2.29 16.08 12.20
N VAL A 202 3.34 16.55 12.85
CA VAL A 202 3.43 16.62 14.33
C VAL A 202 2.27 17.43 14.91
N GLU A 203 2.01 18.61 14.35
CA GLU A 203 0.91 19.47 14.79
C GLU A 203 -0.45 18.77 14.70
N GLN A 204 -0.74 18.11 13.59
CA GLN A 204 -2.02 17.41 13.43
C GLN A 204 -2.15 16.17 14.32
N LEU A 205 -1.06 15.44 14.56
CA LEU A 205 -1.03 14.33 15.50
C LEU A 205 -1.25 14.81 16.94
N ALA A 206 -0.65 15.93 17.33
CA ALA A 206 -0.84 16.52 18.66
C ALA A 206 -2.29 16.99 18.87
N ILE A 207 -2.89 17.66 17.89
CA ILE A 207 -4.31 18.07 17.93
C ILE A 207 -5.22 16.84 18.11
N TRP A 208 -4.97 15.79 17.35
CA TRP A 208 -5.73 14.54 17.47
C TRP A 208 -5.59 13.92 18.86
N GLN A 209 -4.37 13.79 19.35
CA GLN A 209 -4.09 13.19 20.66
C GLN A 209 -4.71 13.99 21.81
N GLN A 210 -4.70 15.32 21.72
CA GLN A 210 -5.37 16.18 22.69
C GLN A 210 -6.89 15.98 22.71
N ALA A 211 -7.49 15.79 21.53
CA ALA A 211 -8.95 15.64 21.40
C ALA A 211 -9.45 14.23 21.80
N HIS A 212 -8.67 13.18 21.52
CA HIS A 212 -9.11 11.78 21.62
C HIS A 212 -8.31 10.95 22.66
N GLY A 213 -7.21 11.47 23.20
CA GLY A 213 -6.36 10.80 24.17
C GLY A 213 -5.47 9.69 23.60
N GLN A 214 -5.83 9.11 22.45
CA GLN A 214 -5.12 7.99 21.84
C GLN A 214 -5.19 8.04 20.32
N PHE A 215 -4.27 7.36 19.64
CA PHE A 215 -4.31 7.15 18.20
C PHE A 215 -5.26 6.00 17.86
N ALA A 216 -5.84 6.05 16.64
CA ALA A 216 -6.74 5.02 16.17
C ALA A 216 -6.00 3.70 15.89
N SER A 217 -6.56 2.61 16.39
CA SER A 217 -6.06 1.25 16.22
C SER A 217 -7.23 0.28 16.08
N TRP A 218 -6.95 -1.00 15.81
CA TRP A 218 -7.98 -2.02 15.77
C TRP A 218 -8.74 -2.18 17.09
N GLU A 219 -8.12 -1.86 18.23
CA GLU A 219 -8.78 -1.92 19.55
C GLU A 219 -10.00 -0.99 19.63
N ASN A 220 -9.96 0.14 18.92
CA ASN A 220 -11.10 1.06 18.86
C ASN A 220 -12.29 0.47 18.07
N PHE A 221 -12.03 -0.40 17.13
CA PHE A 221 -13.03 -1.02 16.26
C PHE A 221 -13.41 -2.45 16.70
N TRP A 222 -12.63 -3.05 17.60
CA TRP A 222 -12.80 -4.43 18.02
C TRP A 222 -14.22 -4.76 18.54
N PRO A 223 -14.86 -3.95 19.38
CA PRO A 223 -16.22 -4.24 19.84
C PRO A 223 -17.24 -4.36 18.71
N LEU A 224 -17.12 -3.48 17.68
CA LEU A 224 -18.00 -3.48 16.52
C LEU A 224 -17.70 -4.67 15.60
N LEU A 225 -16.41 -4.95 15.36
CA LEU A 225 -15.99 -6.08 14.55
C LEU A 225 -16.40 -7.40 15.19
N LYS A 226 -16.13 -7.57 16.48
CA LYS A 226 -16.56 -8.74 17.25
C LYS A 226 -18.08 -8.95 17.16
N TYR A 227 -18.85 -7.89 17.34
CA TYR A 227 -20.32 -7.97 17.21
C TYR A 227 -20.74 -8.38 15.79
N ALA A 228 -20.10 -7.81 14.77
CA ALA A 228 -20.40 -8.18 13.38
C ALA A 228 -20.07 -9.65 13.10
N ILE A 229 -18.92 -10.15 13.54
CA ILE A 229 -18.51 -11.55 13.37
C ILE A 229 -19.53 -12.48 14.07
N LEU A 230 -19.84 -12.22 15.34
CA LEU A 230 -20.74 -13.08 16.12
C LEU A 230 -22.18 -13.13 15.61
N ARG A 231 -22.59 -12.14 14.82
CA ARG A 231 -23.93 -12.09 14.21
C ARG A 231 -24.07 -12.88 12.92
N HIS A 232 -22.96 -13.26 12.30
CA HIS A 232 -22.95 -13.91 11.00
C HIS A 232 -22.63 -15.41 11.14
N THR A 233 -23.26 -16.20 10.30
CA THR A 233 -22.84 -17.60 10.11
C THR A 233 -21.57 -17.65 9.25
N PRO A 234 -20.78 -18.74 9.30
CA PRO A 234 -19.65 -18.90 8.40
C PRO A 234 -19.99 -18.70 6.91
N GLN A 235 -21.17 -19.18 6.47
CA GLN A 235 -21.63 -18.99 5.09
C GLN A 235 -21.87 -17.51 4.75
N GLN A 236 -22.35 -16.72 5.69
CA GLN A 236 -22.53 -15.28 5.51
C GLN A 236 -21.20 -14.56 5.53
N LEU A 237 -20.27 -14.95 6.41
CA LEU A 237 -18.90 -14.39 6.44
C LEU A 237 -18.16 -14.63 5.13
N LYS A 238 -18.29 -15.82 4.55
CA LYS A 238 -17.68 -16.18 3.25
C LYS A 238 -18.15 -15.28 2.08
N ALA A 239 -19.29 -14.62 2.21
CA ALA A 239 -19.77 -13.70 1.17
C ALA A 239 -19.07 -12.32 1.19
N TYR A 240 -18.30 -12.00 2.23
CA TYR A 240 -17.51 -10.78 2.25
C TYR A 240 -16.25 -10.92 1.40
N ALA A 241 -15.83 -9.81 0.80
CA ALA A 241 -14.59 -9.75 0.04
C ALA A 241 -13.39 -10.16 0.94
N ASP A 242 -12.46 -10.88 0.35
CA ASP A 242 -11.22 -11.35 0.99
C ASP A 242 -11.41 -12.35 2.16
N VAL A 243 -12.62 -12.79 2.46
CA VAL A 243 -12.87 -13.94 3.33
C VAL A 243 -12.75 -15.22 2.50
N THR A 244 -11.53 -15.73 2.42
CA THR A 244 -11.15 -16.87 1.57
C THR A 244 -10.37 -17.92 2.39
N GLU A 245 -10.00 -19.02 1.77
CA GLU A 245 -9.13 -20.08 2.33
C GLU A 245 -9.61 -20.65 3.69
N GLY A 246 -10.92 -20.61 3.94
CA GLY A 246 -11.51 -21.18 5.16
C GLY A 246 -11.46 -20.24 6.38
N LEU A 247 -11.08 -18.98 6.19
CA LEU A 247 -11.03 -17.96 7.26
C LEU A 247 -12.37 -17.85 8.00
N GLU A 248 -13.50 -18.00 7.29
CA GLU A 248 -14.85 -17.98 7.83
C GLU A 248 -15.10 -19.02 8.94
N ASN A 249 -14.30 -20.09 8.98
CA ASN A 249 -14.41 -21.13 10.00
C ASN A 249 -13.49 -20.88 11.20
N SER A 250 -12.59 -19.89 11.11
CA SER A 250 -11.63 -19.55 12.15
C SER A 250 -12.03 -18.26 12.92
N LEU A 251 -12.97 -17.50 12.39
CA LEU A 251 -13.55 -16.31 12.99
C LEU A 251 -14.71 -16.68 13.91
#